data_5dc714059a1462d0c80b65642ca7a9b5
#
_entry.id   5dc714059a1462d0c80b65642ca7a9b5
#
_cell.length_a   1.000
_cell.length_b   1.000
_cell.length_c   1.000
_cell.angle_alpha   90.00
_cell.angle_beta   90.00
_cell.angle_gamma   90.00
#
_symmetry.space_group_name_H-M   'P 1'
#
loop_
_entity.id
_entity.type
_entity.pdbx_description
1 polymer ?
#
loop_
_entity_poly.entity_id
_entity_poly.type
_entity_poly.pdbx_seq_one_letter_code
_entity_poly.pdbx_strand_id
1 'polypeptide(L)'
;MKDRISKEDIVRLYNIEITFFDDLESSGLIETEVIDNTTYLHYDQLSAFERFTNWHYDLEVNMAGLEIIHRLLQQIEELKRVRMIND
;
A
#
# COMPACT_ATOMS: atom_id res chain seq x y z
N MET A 1 -9.34 9.99 -16.04
CA MET A 1 -8.27 9.06 -15.75
C MET A 1 -8.82 7.89 -15.01
N LYS A 2 -8.85 6.77 -15.68
CA LYS A 2 -9.59 5.61 -15.17
C LYS A 2 -8.71 4.61 -14.42
N ASP A 3 -7.40 4.82 -14.46
CA ASP A 3 -6.46 3.86 -13.91
C ASP A 3 -5.79 4.31 -12.62
N ARG A 4 -6.22 5.47 -12.09
CA ARG A 4 -5.61 6.04 -10.88
C ARG A 4 -6.58 6.95 -10.15
N ILE A 5 -6.28 7.19 -8.88
CA ILE A 5 -7.11 8.03 -8.01
C ILE A 5 -6.19 8.97 -7.23
N SER A 6 -6.63 10.21 -7.04
CA SER A 6 -5.83 11.20 -6.33
C SER A 6 -5.74 10.88 -4.85
N LYS A 7 -4.65 11.33 -4.22
CA LYS A 7 -4.46 11.18 -2.77
C LYS A 7 -5.63 11.82 -2.01
N GLU A 8 -6.07 13.01 -2.44
CA GLU A 8 -7.16 13.71 -1.78
C GLU A 8 -8.45 12.90 -1.80
N ASP A 9 -8.73 12.26 -2.94
CA ASP A 9 -9.92 11.43 -3.06
C ASP A 9 -9.82 10.17 -2.20
N ILE A 10 -8.64 9.56 -2.17
CA ILE A 10 -8.42 8.37 -1.33
C ILE A 10 -8.61 8.71 0.15
N VAL A 11 -8.01 9.78 0.61
CA VAL A 11 -8.12 10.20 2.01
C VAL A 11 -9.58 10.40 2.39
N ARG A 12 -10.35 11.03 1.50
CA ARG A 12 -11.77 11.26 1.74
C ARG A 12 -12.60 9.98 1.70
N LEU A 13 -12.39 9.16 0.66
CA LEU A 13 -13.18 7.96 0.46
C LEU A 13 -12.98 6.92 1.55
N TYR A 14 -11.74 6.75 1.98
CA TYR A 14 -11.41 5.76 3.00
C TYR A 14 -11.45 6.33 4.41
N ASN A 15 -11.71 7.63 4.54
CA ASN A 15 -11.80 8.31 5.83
C ASN A 15 -10.54 8.05 6.68
N ILE A 16 -9.38 8.27 6.07
CA ILE A 16 -8.09 8.07 6.72
C ILE A 16 -7.42 9.42 6.94
N GLU A 17 -6.38 9.42 7.76
CA GLU A 17 -5.55 10.60 7.93
C GLU A 17 -4.57 10.71 6.77
N ILE A 18 -4.35 11.93 6.30
CA ILE A 18 -3.40 12.16 5.20
C ILE A 18 -1.98 11.74 5.61
N THR A 19 -1.64 11.90 6.90
CA THR A 19 -0.35 11.48 7.41
C THR A 19 -0.14 9.98 7.27
N PHE A 20 -1.18 9.18 7.44
CA PHE A 20 -1.07 7.73 7.24
C PHE A 20 -0.73 7.41 5.77
N PHE A 21 -1.40 8.06 4.83
CA PHE A 21 -1.08 7.88 3.42
C PHE A 21 0.37 8.25 3.14
N ASP A 22 0.81 9.41 3.65
CA ASP A 22 2.18 9.88 3.45
C ASP A 22 3.19 8.92 4.05
N ASP A 23 2.88 8.32 5.19
CA ASP A 23 3.75 7.35 5.85
C ASP A 23 3.86 6.07 5.02
N LEU A 24 2.76 5.60 4.42
CA LEU A 24 2.80 4.44 3.54
C LEU A 24 3.71 4.70 2.35
N GLU A 25 3.60 5.87 1.77
CA GLU A 25 4.41 6.25 0.62
C GLU A 25 5.89 6.34 0.99
N SER A 26 6.21 7.05 2.07
CA SER A 26 7.61 7.27 2.46
C SER A 26 8.27 5.99 2.94
N SER A 27 7.49 5.02 3.44
CA SER A 27 8.01 3.71 3.85
C SER A 27 8.15 2.74 2.68
N GLY A 28 7.73 3.14 1.49
CA GLY A 28 7.81 2.29 0.31
C GLY A 28 6.76 1.20 0.25
N LEU A 29 5.71 1.27 1.07
CA LEU A 29 4.65 0.28 1.09
C LEU A 29 3.66 0.46 -0.06
N ILE A 30 3.53 1.68 -0.57
CA ILE A 30 2.77 1.98 -1.77
C ILE A 30 3.62 2.85 -2.68
N GLU A 31 3.34 2.80 -3.98
CA GLU A 31 4.00 3.64 -4.97
C GLU A 31 2.98 4.63 -5.53
N THR A 32 3.40 5.87 -5.66
CA THR A 32 2.54 6.94 -6.15
C THR A 32 3.17 7.61 -7.35
N GLU A 33 2.38 8.40 -8.04
CA GLU A 33 2.81 9.19 -9.19
C GLU A 33 2.37 10.63 -9.01
N VAL A 34 3.24 11.58 -9.31
CA VAL A 34 2.89 13.01 -9.20
C VAL A 34 2.74 13.56 -10.61
N ILE A 35 1.57 14.14 -10.90
CA ILE A 35 1.25 14.78 -12.17
C ILE A 35 0.67 16.16 -11.86
N ASP A 36 1.29 17.22 -12.37
CA ASP A 36 0.82 18.60 -12.15
C ASP A 36 0.57 18.90 -10.67
N ASN A 37 1.54 18.52 -9.82
CA ASN A 37 1.50 18.73 -8.37
C ASN A 37 0.42 17.96 -7.64
N THR A 38 -0.23 17.00 -8.31
CA THR A 38 -1.21 16.12 -7.67
C THR A 38 -0.63 14.71 -7.57
N THR A 39 -0.72 14.13 -6.38
CA THR A 39 -0.26 12.76 -6.13
C THR A 39 -1.40 11.78 -6.42
N TYR A 40 -1.08 10.73 -7.17
CA TYR A 40 -2.05 9.71 -7.56
C TYR A 40 -1.57 8.34 -7.13
N LEU A 41 -2.53 7.49 -6.78
CA LEU A 41 -2.30 6.06 -6.55
C LEU A 41 -2.93 5.30 -7.70
N HIS A 42 -2.15 4.44 -8.36
CA HIS A 42 -2.69 3.59 -9.43
C HIS A 42 -3.61 2.52 -8.86
N TYR A 43 -4.60 2.12 -9.64
CA TYR A 43 -5.58 1.13 -9.17
C TYR A 43 -4.94 -0.22 -8.86
N ASP A 44 -3.83 -0.57 -9.49
CA ASP A 44 -3.14 -1.81 -9.17
C ASP A 44 -2.52 -1.81 -7.76
N GLN A 45 -2.41 -0.64 -7.14
CA GLN A 45 -1.93 -0.50 -5.76
C GLN A 45 -3.06 -0.54 -4.74
N LEU A 46 -4.31 -0.48 -5.17
CA LEU A 46 -5.45 -0.35 -4.26
C LEU A 46 -5.58 -1.55 -3.34
N SER A 47 -5.38 -2.76 -3.86
CA SER A 47 -5.51 -3.97 -3.04
C SER A 47 -4.53 -3.94 -1.86
N ALA A 48 -3.27 -3.60 -2.13
CA ALA A 48 -2.27 -3.48 -1.07
C ALA A 48 -2.61 -2.34 -0.12
N PHE A 49 -3.02 -1.20 -0.68
CA PHE A 49 -3.39 -0.04 0.13
C PHE A 49 -4.53 -0.38 1.10
N GLU A 50 -5.54 -1.10 0.60
CA GLU A 50 -6.69 -1.48 1.44
C GLU A 50 -6.28 -2.43 2.56
N ARG A 51 -5.38 -3.37 2.27
CA ARG A 51 -4.88 -4.27 3.31
C ARG A 51 -4.14 -3.50 4.41
N PHE A 52 -3.24 -2.59 4.03
CA PHE A 52 -2.51 -1.79 5.01
C PHE A 52 -3.45 -0.93 5.83
N THR A 53 -4.46 -0.35 5.19
CA THR A 53 -5.44 0.50 5.85
C THR A 53 -6.25 -0.29 6.87
N ASN A 54 -6.73 -1.47 6.48
CA ASN A 54 -7.50 -2.32 7.37
C ASN A 54 -6.65 -2.79 8.56
N TRP A 55 -5.41 -3.21 8.31
CA TRP A 55 -4.55 -3.65 9.40
C TRP A 55 -4.25 -2.52 10.37
N HIS A 56 -4.04 -1.32 9.85
CA HIS A 56 -3.72 -0.18 10.70
C HIS A 56 -4.93 0.27 11.54
N TYR A 57 -6.07 0.48 10.89
CA TYR A 57 -7.23 1.05 11.57
C TYR A 57 -8.06 0.02 12.32
N ASP A 58 -8.17 -1.20 11.80
CA ASP A 58 -9.00 -2.23 12.42
C ASP A 58 -8.23 -3.08 13.42
N LEU A 59 -6.94 -3.31 13.19
CA LEU A 59 -6.13 -4.19 14.03
C LEU A 59 -5.03 -3.44 14.77
N GLU A 60 -4.98 -2.12 14.61
CA GLU A 60 -4.03 -1.25 15.32
C GLU A 60 -2.56 -1.61 15.05
N VAL A 61 -2.27 -2.11 13.85
CA VAL A 61 -0.89 -2.39 13.46
C VAL A 61 -0.21 -1.06 13.13
N ASN A 62 0.90 -0.75 13.78
CA ASN A 62 1.64 0.49 13.51
C ASN A 62 2.48 0.35 12.22
N MET A 63 3.11 1.46 11.80
CA MET A 63 3.89 1.47 10.55
C MET A 63 5.02 0.44 10.57
N ALA A 64 5.72 0.30 11.69
CA ALA A 64 6.79 -0.69 11.80
C ALA A 64 6.25 -2.10 11.59
N GLY A 65 5.08 -2.39 12.16
CA GLY A 65 4.42 -3.69 11.97
C GLY A 65 4.02 -3.93 10.54
N LEU A 66 3.47 -2.90 9.87
CA LEU A 66 3.10 -3.00 8.46
C LEU A 66 4.32 -3.31 7.58
N GLU A 67 5.44 -2.67 7.85
CA GLU A 67 6.67 -2.91 7.10
C GLU A 67 7.17 -4.35 7.29
N ILE A 68 7.09 -4.87 8.50
CA ILE A 68 7.50 -6.26 8.78
C ILE A 68 6.59 -7.23 8.05
N ILE A 69 5.27 -7.02 8.14
CA ILE A 69 4.31 -7.90 7.46
C ILE A 69 4.55 -7.89 5.96
N HIS A 70 4.74 -6.70 5.39
CA HIS A 70 4.98 -6.56 3.96
C HIS A 70 6.22 -7.34 3.53
N ARG A 71 7.32 -7.22 4.29
CA ARG A 71 8.56 -7.92 4.00
C ARG A 71 8.37 -9.43 4.07
N LEU A 72 7.66 -9.91 5.10
CA LEU A 72 7.41 -11.34 5.24
C LEU A 72 6.56 -11.90 4.11
N LEU A 73 5.55 -11.15 3.69
CA LEU A 73 4.71 -11.56 2.55
C LEU A 73 5.52 -11.62 1.26
N GLN A 74 6.44 -10.69 1.06
CA GLN A 74 7.32 -10.74 -0.10
C GLN A 74 8.23 -11.96 -0.07
N GLN A 75 8.74 -12.32 1.11
CA GLN A 75 9.57 -13.51 1.26
C GLN A 75 8.78 -14.79 0.97
N ILE A 76 7.54 -14.86 1.43
CA ILE A 76 6.66 -15.99 1.14
C ILE A 76 6.42 -16.12 -0.36
N GLU A 77 6.14 -15.02 -1.03
CA GLU A 77 5.94 -15.02 -2.48
C GLU A 77 7.18 -15.50 -3.22
N GLU A 78 8.35 -15.05 -2.78
CA GLU A 78 9.61 -15.46 -3.38
C GLU A 78 9.84 -16.97 -3.20
N LEU A 79 9.58 -17.49 -2.01
CA LEU A 79 9.74 -18.92 -1.73
C LEU A 79 8.79 -19.76 -2.55
N LYS A 80 7.55 -19.31 -2.71
CA LYS A 80 6.58 -20.00 -3.55
C LYS A 80 7.03 -20.06 -5.00
N ARG A 81 7.56 -18.96 -5.51
CA ARG A 81 8.01 -18.89 -6.89
C ARG A 81 9.19 -19.82 -7.14
N VAL A 82 10.16 -19.82 -6.25
CA VAL A 82 11.32 -20.71 -6.35
C VAL A 82 10.88 -22.17 -6.32
N ARG A 83 9.97 -22.50 -5.42
CA ARG A 83 9.46 -23.85 -5.30
C ARG A 83 8.76 -24.32 -6.57
N MET A 84 7.98 -23.44 -7.19
CA MET A 84 7.27 -23.75 -8.44
C MET A 84 8.24 -24.00 -9.58
N ILE A 85 9.34 -23.26 -9.61
CA ILE A 85 10.34 -23.41 -10.66
C ILE A 85 11.11 -24.73 -10.52
N ASN A 86 11.34 -25.17 -9.29
CA ASN A 86 12.15 -26.36 -9.02
C ASN A 86 11.36 -27.66 -9.01
N ASP A 87 10.08 -27.57 -9.13
CA ASP A 87 9.24 -28.75 -9.27
C ASP A 87 9.09 -29.11 -10.75
#